data_c75d5635f8820f63030977669b76550c
#
_entry.id   c75d5635f8820f63030977669b76550c
#
_cell.length_a   1.000
_cell.length_b   1.000
_cell.length_c   1.000
_cell.angle_alpha   90.00
_cell.angle_beta   90.00
_cell.angle_gamma   90.00
#
_symmetry.space_group_name_H-M   'P 1'
#
loop_
_entity.id
_entity.type
_entity.pdbx_description
1 polymer ?
#
loop_
_entity_poly.entity_id
_entity_poly.type
_entity_poly.pdbx_seq_one_letter_code
_entity_poly.pdbx_strand_id
1 'polypeptide(L)'
;MSDLVGKVALVTGASRGIGKAIAKELAKNGASVIINYSKDDEGANSTLMEIEELGGYAKVIKKNIANKDNCQELIKEVIDTFGKIDILINNAAKSEIGLFIDANDDSFESLINTNLLAPMYLSKYALNYMISKGSGNIINISSIWGEAGSSCEVIYSTTKGGLNLFTKSLSKEVAPFGIRVNSIAPGVINTEMNSFLSEEEKEQLVDEIPMNRFGDVNEIAKAVIFLCKDDCKYLTGQIIRVDGGFL
;
A
#
# COMPACT_ATOMS: atom_id res chain seq x y z
N MET A 1 -24.51 0.84 -5.43
CA MET A 1 -24.45 0.43 -4.01
C MET A 1 -22.99 0.46 -3.62
N SER A 2 -22.68 0.90 -2.40
CA SER A 2 -21.29 0.89 -1.92
C SER A 2 -20.90 -0.55 -1.57
N ASP A 3 -19.96 -1.11 -2.34
CA ASP A 3 -19.63 -2.54 -2.33
C ASP A 3 -18.84 -2.99 -1.08
N LEU A 4 -18.37 -2.04 -0.25
CA LEU A 4 -17.56 -2.30 0.93
C LEU A 4 -18.24 -1.95 2.26
N VAL A 5 -19.58 -1.80 2.26
CA VAL A 5 -20.35 -1.51 3.49
C VAL A 5 -20.09 -2.59 4.54
N GLY A 6 -19.79 -2.13 5.76
CA GLY A 6 -19.48 -2.99 6.89
C GLY A 6 -18.11 -3.66 6.86
N LYS A 7 -17.25 -3.41 5.86
CA LYS A 7 -15.84 -3.85 5.86
C LYS A 7 -14.98 -2.91 6.69
N VAL A 8 -13.94 -3.45 7.31
CA VAL A 8 -12.90 -2.71 8.03
C VAL A 8 -11.59 -2.82 7.28
N ALA A 9 -11.03 -1.67 6.90
CA ALA A 9 -9.81 -1.57 6.09
C ALA A 9 -8.70 -0.82 6.85
N LEU A 10 -7.53 -1.44 6.96
CA LEU A 10 -6.31 -0.78 7.44
C LEU A 10 -5.47 -0.34 6.24
N VAL A 11 -5.11 0.94 6.17
CA VAL A 11 -4.20 1.49 5.17
C VAL A 11 -2.97 2.04 5.85
N THR A 12 -1.79 1.50 5.54
CA THR A 12 -0.52 1.99 6.07
C THR A 12 0.03 3.14 5.23
N GLY A 13 0.64 4.16 5.88
CA GLY A 13 1.15 5.33 5.18
C GLY A 13 0.05 6.15 4.51
N ALA A 14 -1.08 6.33 5.19
CA ALA A 14 -2.28 6.95 4.61
C ALA A 14 -2.42 8.44 4.90
N SER A 15 -1.37 9.12 5.38
CA SER A 15 -1.40 10.57 5.62
C SER A 15 -1.34 11.39 4.32
N ARG A 16 -0.79 10.84 3.23
CA ARG A 16 -0.61 11.54 1.94
C ARG A 16 -0.53 10.59 0.75
N GLY A 17 -0.43 11.17 -0.45
CA GLY A 17 -0.15 10.45 -1.69
C GLY A 17 -1.13 9.32 -1.99
N ILE A 18 -0.60 8.20 -2.46
CA ILE A 18 -1.37 7.00 -2.84
C ILE A 18 -2.17 6.46 -1.64
N GLY A 19 -1.57 6.40 -0.45
CA GLY A 19 -2.24 5.89 0.75
C GLY A 19 -3.46 6.71 1.15
N LYS A 20 -3.37 8.04 1.10
CA LYS A 20 -4.49 8.96 1.33
C LYS A 20 -5.61 8.74 0.30
N ALA A 21 -5.26 8.66 -0.98
CA ALA A 21 -6.23 8.42 -2.04
C ALA A 21 -6.95 7.07 -1.87
N ILE A 22 -6.22 6.01 -1.52
CA ILE A 22 -6.79 4.68 -1.23
C ILE A 22 -7.74 4.75 -0.02
N ALA A 23 -7.33 5.40 1.08
CA ALA A 23 -8.15 5.54 2.28
C ALA A 23 -9.49 6.25 1.98
N LYS A 24 -9.44 7.36 1.23
CA LYS A 24 -10.62 8.10 0.80
C LYS A 24 -11.54 7.27 -0.09
N GLU A 25 -10.98 6.55 -1.06
CA GLU A 25 -11.78 5.76 -2.00
C GLU A 25 -12.41 4.53 -1.31
N LEU A 26 -11.72 3.90 -0.33
CA LEU A 26 -12.29 2.84 0.51
C LEU A 26 -13.47 3.35 1.33
N ALA A 27 -13.33 4.50 1.99
CA ALA A 27 -14.40 5.12 2.78
C ALA A 27 -15.60 5.51 1.91
N LYS A 28 -15.37 6.10 0.74
CA LYS A 28 -16.39 6.44 -0.24
C LYS A 28 -17.19 5.21 -0.73
N ASN A 29 -16.55 4.04 -0.75
CA ASN A 29 -17.19 2.75 -1.04
C ASN A 29 -17.82 2.08 0.20
N GLY A 30 -17.86 2.75 1.37
CA GLY A 30 -18.58 2.34 2.56
C GLY A 30 -17.77 1.54 3.58
N ALA A 31 -16.45 1.41 3.41
CA ALA A 31 -15.60 0.79 4.43
C ALA A 31 -15.34 1.73 5.61
N SER A 32 -15.21 1.17 6.82
CA SER A 32 -14.58 1.85 7.94
C SER A 32 -13.06 1.78 7.77
N VAL A 33 -12.38 2.92 7.76
CA VAL A 33 -10.97 3.01 7.39
C VAL A 33 -10.10 3.34 8.59
N ILE A 34 -9.02 2.61 8.76
CA ILE A 34 -7.94 2.96 9.70
C ILE A 34 -6.80 3.59 8.91
N ILE A 35 -6.52 4.85 9.23
CA ILE A 35 -5.44 5.66 8.68
C ILE A 35 -4.21 5.44 9.57
N ASN A 36 -3.28 4.59 9.14
CA ASN A 36 -2.01 4.46 9.84
C ASN A 36 -0.96 5.39 9.23
N TYR A 37 -0.17 6.01 10.10
CA TYR A 37 0.95 6.86 9.75
C TYR A 37 2.04 6.84 10.84
N SER A 38 3.22 7.43 10.58
CA SER A 38 4.31 7.42 11.54
C SER A 38 4.70 8.81 12.06
N LYS A 39 4.72 9.85 11.22
CA LYS A 39 5.28 11.18 11.56
C LYS A 39 4.38 12.35 11.15
N ASP A 40 3.63 12.25 10.10
CA ASP A 40 2.87 13.33 9.47
C ASP A 40 1.48 13.44 10.10
N ASP A 41 1.42 14.12 11.26
CA ASP A 41 0.18 14.32 12.03
C ASP A 41 -0.83 15.17 11.25
N GLU A 42 -0.37 16.23 10.58
CA GLU A 42 -1.23 17.13 9.81
C GLU A 42 -1.87 16.43 8.60
N GLY A 43 -1.08 15.70 7.83
CA GLY A 43 -1.58 14.94 6.69
C GLY A 43 -2.55 13.84 7.09
N ALA A 44 -2.30 13.15 8.21
CA ALA A 44 -3.22 12.12 8.71
C ALA A 44 -4.56 12.71 9.16
N ASN A 45 -4.54 13.86 9.86
CA ASN A 45 -5.75 14.57 10.26
C ASN A 45 -6.49 15.14 9.03
N SER A 46 -5.78 15.69 8.05
CA SER A 46 -6.39 16.13 6.78
C SER A 46 -7.09 14.97 6.06
N THR A 47 -6.46 13.79 6.04
CA THR A 47 -7.09 12.60 5.45
C THR A 47 -8.36 12.19 6.19
N LEU A 48 -8.34 12.24 7.53
CA LEU A 48 -9.52 11.96 8.36
C LEU A 48 -10.66 12.93 8.04
N MET A 49 -10.39 14.23 8.10
CA MET A 49 -11.40 15.27 7.82
C MET A 49 -12.02 15.12 6.44
N GLU A 50 -11.20 14.89 5.42
CA GLU A 50 -11.71 14.69 4.05
C GLU A 50 -12.57 13.42 3.92
N ILE A 51 -12.31 12.37 4.68
CA ILE A 51 -13.17 11.17 4.73
C ILE A 51 -14.50 11.48 5.43
N GLU A 52 -14.47 12.23 6.53
CA GLU A 52 -15.67 12.63 7.27
C GLU A 52 -16.56 13.57 6.44
N GLU A 53 -15.97 14.51 5.70
CA GLU A 53 -16.68 15.39 4.75
C GLU A 53 -17.40 14.61 3.64
N LEU A 54 -16.85 13.47 3.23
CA LEU A 54 -17.48 12.55 2.27
C LEU A 54 -18.57 11.66 2.92
N GLY A 55 -18.84 11.83 4.23
CA GLY A 55 -19.79 11.00 4.98
C GLY A 55 -19.25 9.61 5.32
N GLY A 56 -17.93 9.38 5.16
CA GLY A 56 -17.27 8.13 5.52
C GLY A 56 -16.91 8.07 7.01
N TYR A 57 -16.42 6.92 7.45
CA TYR A 57 -15.93 6.72 8.80
C TYR A 57 -14.47 6.30 8.79
N ALA A 58 -13.63 7.04 9.52
CA ALA A 58 -12.22 6.68 9.68
C ALA A 58 -11.72 6.89 11.11
N LYS A 59 -10.61 6.24 11.45
CA LYS A 59 -9.86 6.43 12.69
C LYS A 59 -8.38 6.54 12.37
N VAL A 60 -7.70 7.46 13.01
CA VAL A 60 -6.25 7.65 12.86
C VAL A 60 -5.51 6.85 13.94
N ILE A 61 -4.46 6.12 13.55
CA ILE A 61 -3.55 5.41 14.47
C ILE A 61 -2.11 5.72 14.11
N LYS A 62 -1.41 6.43 15.02
CA LYS A 62 0.02 6.75 14.89
C LYS A 62 0.87 5.58 15.35
N LYS A 63 1.50 4.87 14.41
CA LYS A 63 2.45 3.78 14.69
C LYS A 63 3.52 3.71 13.60
N ASN A 64 4.78 3.64 13.99
CA ASN A 64 5.88 3.40 13.07
C ASN A 64 6.02 1.89 12.82
N ILE A 65 5.57 1.45 11.66
CA ILE A 65 5.56 0.03 11.28
C ILE A 65 6.92 -0.56 10.91
N ALA A 66 7.99 0.25 10.83
CA ALA A 66 9.34 -0.29 10.69
C ALA A 66 9.77 -1.13 11.92
N ASN A 67 9.04 -1.04 13.02
CA ASN A 67 9.22 -1.85 14.22
C ASN A 67 8.18 -2.98 14.24
N LYS A 68 8.66 -4.21 14.46
CA LYS A 68 7.83 -5.42 14.50
C LYS A 68 6.73 -5.38 15.56
N ASP A 69 7.08 -4.90 16.76
CA ASP A 69 6.13 -4.89 17.88
C ASP A 69 4.99 -3.89 17.60
N ASN A 70 5.32 -2.75 17.01
CA ASN A 70 4.32 -1.79 16.52
C ASN A 70 3.39 -2.39 15.46
N CYS A 71 3.87 -3.28 14.60
CA CYS A 71 2.99 -3.98 13.65
C CYS A 71 1.97 -4.86 14.36
N GLN A 72 2.41 -5.59 15.38
CA GLN A 72 1.52 -6.43 16.21
C GLN A 72 0.49 -5.58 16.98
N GLU A 73 0.96 -4.52 17.63
CA GLU A 73 0.10 -3.60 18.36
C GLU A 73 -0.91 -2.89 17.46
N LEU A 74 -0.51 -2.51 16.23
CA LEU A 74 -1.41 -1.87 15.27
C LEU A 74 -2.58 -2.80 14.91
N ILE A 75 -2.29 -4.05 14.54
CA ILE A 75 -3.34 -5.02 14.23
C ILE A 75 -4.23 -5.28 15.44
N LYS A 76 -3.62 -5.43 16.64
CA LYS A 76 -4.38 -5.60 17.88
C LYS A 76 -5.33 -4.41 18.12
N GLU A 77 -4.85 -3.17 18.00
CA GLU A 77 -5.66 -1.97 18.19
C GLU A 77 -6.82 -1.88 17.18
N VAL A 78 -6.61 -2.28 15.92
CA VAL A 78 -7.67 -2.39 14.91
C VAL A 78 -8.73 -3.38 15.36
N ILE A 79 -8.34 -4.58 15.82
CA ILE A 79 -9.28 -5.62 16.27
C ILE A 79 -10.02 -5.19 17.54
N ASP A 80 -9.30 -4.62 18.51
CA ASP A 80 -9.92 -4.14 19.77
C ASP A 80 -10.95 -3.02 19.50
N THR A 81 -10.72 -2.19 18.46
CA THR A 81 -11.62 -1.08 18.10
C THR A 81 -12.83 -1.53 17.27
N PHE A 82 -12.62 -2.39 16.27
CA PHE A 82 -13.63 -2.72 15.25
C PHE A 82 -14.11 -4.18 15.30
N GLY A 83 -13.50 -5.01 16.16
CA GLY A 83 -13.80 -6.43 16.26
C GLY A 83 -13.31 -7.29 15.09
N LYS A 84 -12.71 -6.67 14.07
CA LYS A 84 -12.28 -7.35 12.83
C LYS A 84 -11.30 -6.54 12.00
N ILE A 85 -10.70 -7.21 11.01
CA ILE A 85 -10.00 -6.62 9.87
C ILE A 85 -10.39 -7.42 8.62
N ASP A 86 -10.95 -6.76 7.61
CA ASP A 86 -11.39 -7.40 6.36
C ASP A 86 -10.41 -7.13 5.22
N ILE A 87 -9.77 -5.94 5.23
CA ILE A 87 -8.87 -5.47 4.18
C ILE A 87 -7.60 -4.90 4.81
N LEU A 88 -6.45 -5.36 4.34
CA LEU A 88 -5.14 -4.80 4.71
C LEU A 88 -4.46 -4.23 3.46
N ILE A 89 -4.17 -2.93 3.47
CA ILE A 89 -3.40 -2.26 2.41
C ILE A 89 -2.02 -1.93 2.94
N ASN A 90 -1.02 -2.67 2.50
CA ASN A 90 0.38 -2.42 2.76
C ASN A 90 0.90 -1.39 1.75
N ASN A 91 0.74 -0.10 2.07
CA ASN A 91 1.12 1.00 1.19
C ASN A 91 2.36 1.75 1.69
N ALA A 92 2.58 1.86 3.00
CA ALA A 92 3.72 2.62 3.52
C ALA A 92 5.03 2.14 2.93
N ALA A 93 5.79 3.07 2.40
CA ALA A 93 7.11 2.82 1.83
C ALA A 93 8.02 4.04 1.98
N LYS A 94 9.31 3.80 1.85
CA LYS A 94 10.37 4.79 1.70
C LYS A 94 11.12 4.50 0.41
N SER A 95 11.63 5.54 -0.22
CA SER A 95 12.62 5.43 -1.29
C SER A 95 13.82 6.30 -0.94
N GLU A 96 14.96 5.92 -1.42
CA GLU A 96 16.21 6.68 -1.36
C GLU A 96 16.94 6.47 -2.67
N ILE A 97 17.39 7.59 -3.27
CA ILE A 97 18.08 7.59 -4.55
C ILE A 97 19.55 7.82 -4.29
N GLY A 98 20.38 6.96 -4.82
CA GLY A 98 21.83 7.03 -4.70
C GLY A 98 22.51 5.77 -5.22
N LEU A 99 23.83 5.85 -5.43
CA LEU A 99 24.61 4.68 -5.81
C LEU A 99 24.62 3.67 -4.65
N PHE A 100 24.48 2.41 -4.98
CA PHE A 100 24.43 1.32 -3.98
C PHE A 100 25.68 1.27 -3.07
N ILE A 101 26.86 1.59 -3.64
CA ILE A 101 28.11 1.61 -2.88
C ILE A 101 28.15 2.69 -1.80
N ASP A 102 27.39 3.76 -1.97
CA ASP A 102 27.31 4.90 -1.03
C ASP A 102 26.14 4.78 -0.05
N ALA A 103 25.36 3.71 -0.15
CA ALA A 103 24.19 3.51 0.72
C ALA A 103 24.59 3.40 2.19
N ASN A 104 23.94 4.19 3.05
CA ASN A 104 24.13 4.15 4.48
C ASN A 104 23.43 2.92 5.08
N ASP A 105 24.11 2.20 5.99
CA ASP A 105 23.60 0.96 6.60
C ASP A 105 22.27 1.19 7.35
N ASP A 106 22.13 2.30 8.09
CA ASP A 106 20.87 2.62 8.81
C ASP A 106 19.71 2.84 7.83
N SER A 107 20.00 3.49 6.70
CA SER A 107 19.04 3.72 5.64
C SER A 107 18.65 2.41 4.96
N PHE A 108 19.63 1.56 4.68
CA PHE A 108 19.44 0.22 4.14
C PHE A 108 18.47 -0.59 5.01
N GLU A 109 18.74 -0.69 6.33
CA GLU A 109 17.86 -1.39 7.28
C GLU A 109 16.48 -0.75 7.34
N SER A 110 16.40 0.59 7.35
CA SER A 110 15.13 1.32 7.39
C SER A 110 14.24 1.03 6.17
N LEU A 111 14.82 0.94 4.98
CA LEU A 111 14.12 0.58 3.73
C LEU A 111 13.60 -0.87 3.79
N ILE A 112 14.45 -1.82 4.16
CA ILE A 112 14.06 -3.23 4.30
C ILE A 112 12.95 -3.39 5.34
N ASN A 113 13.11 -2.78 6.51
CA ASN A 113 12.13 -2.89 7.59
C ASN A 113 10.78 -2.29 7.19
N THR A 114 10.76 -1.12 6.53
CA THR A 114 9.51 -0.45 6.15
C THR A 114 8.84 -1.11 4.96
N ASN A 115 9.61 -1.37 3.88
CA ASN A 115 9.03 -1.74 2.59
C ASN A 115 8.76 -3.24 2.43
N LEU A 116 9.46 -4.08 3.21
CA LEU A 116 9.37 -5.54 3.08
C LEU A 116 8.94 -6.22 4.38
N LEU A 117 9.67 -6.02 5.48
CA LEU A 117 9.38 -6.73 6.72
C LEU A 117 8.07 -6.28 7.36
N ALA A 118 7.74 -4.99 7.34
CA ALA A 118 6.48 -4.49 7.89
C ALA A 118 5.24 -5.09 7.18
N PRO A 119 5.13 -5.10 5.84
CA PRO A 119 4.07 -5.82 5.13
C PRO A 119 3.96 -7.30 5.52
N MET A 120 5.09 -8.00 5.70
CA MET A 120 5.11 -9.39 6.11
C MET A 120 4.57 -9.57 7.53
N TYR A 121 5.00 -8.74 8.49
CA TYR A 121 4.52 -8.80 9.88
C TYR A 121 3.03 -8.42 9.99
N LEU A 122 2.60 -7.33 9.36
CA LEU A 122 1.20 -6.91 9.36
C LEU A 122 0.30 -8.01 8.77
N SER A 123 0.70 -8.59 7.64
CA SER A 123 -0.02 -9.71 7.03
C SER A 123 -0.09 -10.91 7.97
N LYS A 124 1.04 -11.30 8.59
CA LYS A 124 1.09 -12.41 9.56
C LYS A 124 0.12 -12.21 10.72
N TYR A 125 0.06 -11.01 11.29
CA TYR A 125 -0.82 -10.75 12.43
C TYR A 125 -2.29 -10.61 12.02
N ALA A 126 -2.59 -10.01 10.86
CA ALA A 126 -3.94 -9.91 10.31
C ALA A 126 -4.52 -11.29 9.95
N LEU A 127 -3.68 -12.21 9.42
CA LEU A 127 -4.08 -13.55 9.02
C LEU A 127 -4.67 -14.38 10.16
N ASN A 128 -4.24 -14.20 11.40
CA ASN A 128 -4.84 -14.89 12.55
C ASN A 128 -6.36 -14.63 12.65
N TYR A 129 -6.80 -13.42 12.31
CA TYR A 129 -8.21 -13.03 12.33
C TYR A 129 -8.91 -13.37 11.02
N MET A 130 -8.27 -13.16 9.89
CA MET A 130 -8.84 -13.45 8.58
C MET A 130 -9.09 -14.95 8.40
N ILE A 131 -8.18 -15.83 8.83
CA ILE A 131 -8.31 -17.29 8.77
C ILE A 131 -9.49 -17.75 9.65
N SER A 132 -9.62 -17.23 10.88
CA SER A 132 -10.71 -17.59 11.76
C SER A 132 -12.09 -17.19 11.21
N LYS A 133 -12.13 -16.20 10.33
CA LYS A 133 -13.35 -15.73 9.65
C LYS A 133 -13.61 -16.39 8.29
N GLY A 134 -12.62 -17.08 7.73
CA GLY A 134 -12.69 -17.66 6.39
C GLY A 134 -12.78 -16.62 5.27
N SER A 135 -12.29 -15.38 5.51
CA SER A 135 -12.28 -14.32 4.50
C SER A 135 -11.28 -13.22 4.83
N GLY A 136 -10.67 -12.64 3.80
CA GLY A 136 -9.75 -11.51 3.93
C GLY A 136 -9.20 -11.06 2.58
N ASN A 137 -8.72 -9.83 2.54
CA ASN A 137 -8.08 -9.28 1.35
C ASN A 137 -6.85 -8.49 1.73
N ILE A 138 -5.69 -8.89 1.22
CA ILE A 138 -4.41 -8.22 1.44
C ILE A 138 -3.95 -7.65 0.10
N ILE A 139 -3.69 -6.34 0.05
CA ILE A 139 -3.19 -5.67 -1.14
C ILE A 139 -1.88 -4.99 -0.79
N ASN A 140 -0.83 -5.34 -1.52
CA ASN A 140 0.48 -4.75 -1.39
C ASN A 140 0.68 -3.68 -2.47
N ILE A 141 1.14 -2.50 -2.10
CA ILE A 141 1.54 -1.46 -3.06
C ILE A 141 3.03 -1.64 -3.34
N SER A 142 3.32 -2.25 -4.47
CA SER A 142 4.65 -2.51 -4.97
C SER A 142 5.19 -1.34 -5.81
N SER A 143 5.86 -1.62 -6.90
CA SER A 143 6.36 -0.68 -7.91
C SER A 143 6.71 -1.46 -9.18
N ILE A 144 6.71 -0.80 -10.33
CA ILE A 144 7.32 -1.33 -11.55
C ILE A 144 8.80 -1.69 -11.33
N TRP A 145 9.51 -0.97 -10.46
CA TRP A 145 10.89 -1.28 -10.10
C TRP A 145 11.05 -2.59 -9.32
N GLY A 146 9.98 -3.15 -8.78
CA GLY A 146 9.98 -4.51 -8.24
C GLY A 146 9.96 -5.62 -9.30
N GLU A 147 9.79 -5.27 -10.57
CA GLU A 147 9.85 -6.20 -11.72
C GLU A 147 11.09 -5.96 -12.58
N ALA A 148 11.35 -4.70 -12.97
CA ALA A 148 12.46 -4.34 -13.85
C ALA A 148 13.77 -4.01 -13.11
N GLY A 149 13.67 -3.55 -11.84
CA GLY A 149 14.77 -2.90 -11.15
C GLY A 149 15.03 -1.47 -11.65
N SER A 150 15.71 -0.66 -10.83
CA SER A 150 16.11 0.70 -11.20
C SER A 150 17.53 0.96 -10.74
N SER A 151 18.31 1.61 -11.60
CA SER A 151 19.60 2.18 -11.21
C SER A 151 19.38 3.25 -10.15
N CYS A 152 20.34 3.39 -9.24
CA CYS A 152 20.27 4.30 -8.09
C CYS A 152 19.13 4.02 -7.07
N GLU A 153 18.32 2.97 -7.25
CA GLU A 153 17.27 2.53 -6.35
C GLU A 153 17.36 1.02 -6.06
N VAL A 154 18.56 0.47 -5.94
CA VAL A 154 18.81 -0.97 -5.84
C VAL A 154 18.08 -1.58 -4.63
N ILE A 155 18.18 -0.94 -3.45
CA ILE A 155 17.54 -1.43 -2.22
C ILE A 155 16.02 -1.37 -2.35
N TYR A 156 15.49 -0.22 -2.83
CA TYR A 156 14.05 -0.05 -3.05
C TYR A 156 13.51 -1.11 -4.00
N SER A 157 14.13 -1.27 -5.17
CA SER A 157 13.76 -2.28 -6.18
C SER A 157 13.79 -3.69 -5.59
N THR A 158 14.83 -4.02 -4.81
CA THR A 158 14.95 -5.30 -4.12
C THR A 158 13.79 -5.53 -3.15
N THR A 159 13.42 -4.51 -2.34
CA THR A 159 12.29 -4.64 -1.41
C THR A 159 10.98 -4.86 -2.14
N LYS A 160 10.75 -4.16 -3.27
CA LYS A 160 9.53 -4.29 -4.06
C LYS A 160 9.47 -5.62 -4.83
N GLY A 161 10.60 -6.12 -5.32
CA GLY A 161 10.73 -7.47 -5.87
C GLY A 161 10.45 -8.56 -4.83
N GLY A 162 10.98 -8.40 -3.62
CA GLY A 162 10.67 -9.26 -2.48
C GLY A 162 9.18 -9.25 -2.12
N LEU A 163 8.55 -8.08 -2.13
CA LEU A 163 7.11 -7.91 -1.87
C LEU A 163 6.25 -8.57 -2.96
N ASN A 164 6.68 -8.52 -4.22
CA ASN A 164 6.01 -9.22 -5.33
C ASN A 164 6.06 -10.75 -5.12
N LEU A 165 7.22 -11.29 -4.75
CA LEU A 165 7.35 -12.72 -4.49
C LEU A 165 6.59 -13.14 -3.22
N PHE A 166 6.62 -12.33 -2.17
CA PHE A 166 5.80 -12.52 -0.96
C PHE A 166 4.31 -12.60 -1.31
N THR A 167 3.80 -11.68 -2.14
CA THR A 167 2.41 -11.69 -2.62
C THR A 167 2.06 -13.03 -3.28
N LYS A 168 2.90 -13.49 -4.22
CA LYS A 168 2.68 -14.74 -4.96
C LYS A 168 2.72 -15.98 -4.06
N SER A 169 3.64 -15.99 -3.10
CA SER A 169 3.82 -17.14 -2.19
C SER A 169 2.69 -17.20 -1.17
N LEU A 170 2.39 -16.07 -0.51
CA LEU A 170 1.36 -16.01 0.52
C LEU A 170 -0.02 -16.31 -0.05
N SER A 171 -0.32 -15.83 -1.27
CA SER A 171 -1.61 -16.09 -1.90
C SER A 171 -1.93 -17.58 -2.06
N LYS A 172 -0.93 -18.40 -2.37
CA LYS A 172 -1.09 -19.85 -2.50
C LYS A 172 -1.37 -20.53 -1.16
N GLU A 173 -0.72 -20.04 -0.11
CA GLU A 173 -0.85 -20.60 1.23
C GLU A 173 -2.22 -20.29 1.86
N VAL A 174 -2.73 -19.07 1.64
CA VAL A 174 -3.96 -18.60 2.31
C VAL A 174 -5.23 -18.71 1.48
N ALA A 175 -5.14 -19.02 0.18
CA ALA A 175 -6.30 -19.20 -0.69
C ALA A 175 -7.30 -20.26 -0.18
N PRO A 176 -6.87 -21.41 0.41
CA PRO A 176 -7.80 -22.39 0.96
C PRO A 176 -8.67 -21.84 2.10
N PHE A 177 -8.25 -20.75 2.74
CA PHE A 177 -8.99 -20.07 3.81
C PHE A 177 -9.88 -18.92 3.31
N GLY A 178 -10.08 -18.80 2.00
CA GLY A 178 -10.90 -17.74 1.41
C GLY A 178 -10.24 -16.35 1.45
N ILE A 179 -8.92 -16.29 1.62
CA ILE A 179 -8.15 -15.03 1.69
C ILE A 179 -7.44 -14.80 0.36
N ARG A 180 -7.54 -13.59 -0.17
CA ARG A 180 -6.87 -13.15 -1.39
C ARG A 180 -5.70 -12.24 -1.06
N VAL A 181 -4.60 -12.41 -1.79
CA VAL A 181 -3.41 -11.55 -1.68
C VAL A 181 -2.98 -11.13 -3.08
N ASN A 182 -3.01 -9.83 -3.36
CA ASN A 182 -2.59 -9.29 -4.64
C ASN A 182 -1.68 -8.07 -4.44
N SER A 183 -1.06 -7.62 -5.50
CA SER A 183 -0.24 -6.42 -5.52
C SER A 183 -0.65 -5.49 -6.66
N ILE A 184 -0.60 -4.18 -6.40
CA ILE A 184 -0.54 -3.16 -7.44
C ILE A 184 0.92 -2.73 -7.57
N ALA A 185 1.41 -2.63 -8.80
CA ALA A 185 2.73 -2.11 -9.14
C ALA A 185 2.57 -0.79 -9.90
N PRO A 186 2.54 0.36 -9.19
CA PRO A 186 2.46 1.66 -9.84
C PRO A 186 3.71 1.95 -10.67
N GLY A 187 3.51 2.67 -11.79
CA GLY A 187 4.56 3.39 -12.49
C GLY A 187 4.90 4.70 -11.80
N VAL A 188 5.24 5.72 -12.60
CA VAL A 188 5.54 7.06 -12.09
C VAL A 188 4.23 7.78 -11.77
N ILE A 189 3.98 8.04 -10.49
CA ILE A 189 2.75 8.67 -10.00
C ILE A 189 3.07 10.07 -9.48
N ASN A 190 2.21 11.03 -9.78
CA ASN A 190 2.35 12.41 -9.29
C ASN A 190 2.13 12.46 -7.78
N THR A 191 3.23 12.41 -7.03
CA THR A 191 3.26 12.42 -5.56
C THR A 191 4.47 13.20 -5.06
N GLU A 192 4.47 13.53 -3.77
CA GLU A 192 5.62 14.16 -3.12
C GLU A 192 6.90 13.29 -3.18
N MET A 193 6.77 11.98 -3.37
CA MET A 193 7.92 11.08 -3.53
C MET A 193 8.76 11.44 -4.76
N ASN A 194 8.17 12.08 -5.77
CA ASN A 194 8.82 12.53 -6.99
C ASN A 194 9.09 14.05 -7.01
N SER A 195 8.94 14.75 -5.88
CA SER A 195 9.12 16.20 -5.79
C SER A 195 10.56 16.68 -5.96
N PHE A 196 11.53 15.77 -5.88
CA PHE A 196 12.95 16.06 -6.09
C PHE A 196 13.31 16.23 -7.58
N LEU A 197 12.46 15.76 -8.50
CA LEU A 197 12.68 15.89 -9.93
C LEU A 197 12.54 17.33 -10.38
N SER A 198 13.53 17.82 -11.15
CA SER A 198 13.41 19.08 -11.90
C SER A 198 12.33 18.98 -12.98
N GLU A 199 11.89 20.11 -13.51
CA GLU A 199 10.89 20.12 -14.60
C GLU A 199 11.45 19.41 -15.87
N GLU A 200 12.73 19.58 -16.17
CA GLU A 200 13.39 18.89 -17.31
C GLU A 200 13.39 17.36 -17.10
N GLU A 201 13.72 16.89 -15.91
CA GLU A 201 13.69 15.45 -15.60
C GLU A 201 12.28 14.88 -15.64
N LYS A 202 11.28 15.66 -15.23
CA LYS A 202 9.87 15.27 -15.35
C LYS A 202 9.43 15.15 -16.81
N GLU A 203 9.80 16.12 -17.66
CA GLU A 203 9.51 16.09 -19.10
C GLU A 203 10.16 14.86 -19.77
N GLN A 204 11.45 14.60 -19.51
CA GLN A 204 12.14 13.43 -20.03
C GLN A 204 11.45 12.12 -19.60
N LEU A 205 11.07 12.03 -18.33
CA LEU A 205 10.41 10.83 -17.79
C LEU A 205 8.97 10.66 -18.37
N VAL A 206 8.27 11.77 -18.65
CA VAL A 206 6.98 11.74 -19.34
C VAL A 206 7.11 11.22 -20.77
N ASP A 207 8.17 11.58 -21.48
CA ASP A 207 8.43 11.12 -22.85
C ASP A 207 8.69 9.61 -22.92
N GLU A 208 9.21 9.02 -21.84
CA GLU A 208 9.40 7.56 -21.72
C GLU A 208 8.08 6.80 -21.44
N ILE A 209 7.03 7.49 -20.95
CA ILE A 209 5.76 6.87 -20.65
C ILE A 209 4.85 6.91 -21.88
N PRO A 210 4.39 5.77 -22.44
CA PRO A 210 3.54 5.76 -23.64
C PRO A 210 2.24 6.58 -23.53
N MET A 211 1.69 6.72 -22.32
CA MET A 211 0.54 7.61 -22.07
C MET A 211 0.90 9.09 -21.94
N ASN A 212 2.18 9.47 -22.11
CA ASN A 212 2.71 10.84 -22.08
C ASN A 212 2.27 11.66 -20.86
N ARG A 213 2.19 11.04 -19.69
CA ARG A 213 1.91 11.69 -18.41
C ARG A 213 2.25 10.81 -17.23
N PHE A 214 2.45 11.43 -16.08
CA PHE A 214 2.44 10.69 -14.81
C PHE A 214 1.03 10.18 -14.50
N GLY A 215 0.96 9.06 -13.79
CA GLY A 215 -0.28 8.55 -13.22
C GLY A 215 -0.80 9.45 -12.08
N ASP A 216 -2.10 9.43 -11.87
CA ASP A 216 -2.74 10.10 -10.74
C ASP A 216 -2.98 9.10 -9.59
N VAL A 217 -2.86 9.58 -8.33
CA VAL A 217 -3.06 8.75 -7.14
C VAL A 217 -4.44 8.08 -7.10
N ASN A 218 -5.46 8.71 -7.68
CA ASN A 218 -6.80 8.15 -7.75
C ASN A 218 -6.90 6.98 -8.75
N GLU A 219 -6.02 6.90 -9.75
CA GLU A 219 -5.97 5.75 -10.67
C GLU A 219 -5.50 4.51 -9.93
N ILE A 220 -4.50 4.66 -9.05
CA ILE A 220 -4.04 3.58 -8.16
C ILE A 220 -5.13 3.20 -7.15
N ALA A 221 -5.79 4.19 -6.54
CA ALA A 221 -6.87 3.94 -5.58
C ALA A 221 -8.02 3.14 -6.22
N LYS A 222 -8.43 3.47 -7.45
CA LYS A 222 -9.47 2.74 -8.20
C LYS A 222 -9.07 1.30 -8.50
N ALA A 223 -7.79 1.06 -8.86
CA ALA A 223 -7.28 -0.30 -9.06
C ALA A 223 -7.32 -1.12 -7.75
N VAL A 224 -6.99 -0.49 -6.62
CA VAL A 224 -7.13 -1.12 -5.30
C VAL A 224 -8.60 -1.47 -5.01
N ILE A 225 -9.53 -0.54 -5.24
CA ILE A 225 -10.97 -0.81 -5.03
C ILE A 225 -11.46 -1.96 -5.90
N PHE A 226 -11.03 -2.03 -7.17
CA PHE A 226 -11.35 -3.17 -8.02
C PHE A 226 -10.94 -4.50 -7.38
N LEU A 227 -9.74 -4.58 -6.81
CA LEU A 227 -9.26 -5.78 -6.11
C LEU A 227 -10.01 -6.04 -4.78
N CYS A 228 -10.61 -5.02 -4.17
CA CYS A 228 -11.36 -5.17 -2.92
C CYS A 228 -12.76 -5.76 -3.13
N LYS A 229 -13.32 -5.62 -4.33
CA LYS A 229 -14.69 -6.04 -4.62
C LYS A 229 -14.87 -7.55 -4.68
N ASP A 230 -16.08 -7.98 -4.39
CA ASP A 230 -16.47 -9.39 -4.44
C ASP A 230 -16.49 -9.96 -5.86
N ASP A 231 -16.57 -9.11 -6.88
CA ASP A 231 -16.51 -9.54 -8.30
C ASP A 231 -15.14 -10.12 -8.69
N CYS A 232 -14.11 -9.90 -7.87
CA CYS A 232 -12.74 -10.37 -8.11
C CYS A 232 -12.35 -11.60 -7.27
N LYS A 233 -13.31 -12.42 -6.83
CA LYS A 233 -13.06 -13.55 -5.91
C LYS A 233 -12.07 -14.60 -6.42
N TYR A 234 -11.94 -14.75 -7.74
CA TYR A 234 -11.00 -15.71 -8.34
C TYR A 234 -9.62 -15.12 -8.63
N LEU A 235 -9.40 -13.82 -8.28
CA LEU A 235 -8.16 -13.12 -8.54
C LEU A 235 -7.31 -13.05 -7.28
N THR A 236 -6.23 -13.87 -7.25
CA THR A 236 -5.25 -13.89 -6.16
C THR A 236 -3.84 -14.18 -6.71
N GLY A 237 -2.81 -13.74 -6.02
CA GLY A 237 -1.40 -13.91 -6.39
C GLY A 237 -0.93 -13.04 -7.56
N GLN A 238 -1.73 -12.04 -7.97
CA GLN A 238 -1.42 -11.21 -9.13
C GLN A 238 -0.62 -9.96 -8.73
N ILE A 239 0.27 -9.55 -9.63
CA ILE A 239 0.95 -8.27 -9.62
C ILE A 239 0.38 -7.49 -10.81
N ILE A 240 -0.42 -6.45 -10.50
CA ILE A 240 -1.11 -5.66 -11.53
C ILE A 240 -0.36 -4.35 -11.70
N ARG A 241 0.24 -4.14 -12.87
CA ARG A 241 0.87 -2.89 -13.24
C ARG A 241 -0.17 -1.82 -13.56
N VAL A 242 0.07 -0.61 -13.08
CA VAL A 242 -0.68 0.61 -13.40
C VAL A 242 0.36 1.69 -13.68
N ASP A 243 0.90 1.69 -14.89
CA ASP A 243 2.15 2.36 -15.23
C ASP A 243 2.11 3.18 -16.54
N GLY A 244 0.95 3.28 -17.19
CA GLY A 244 0.81 4.00 -18.47
C GLY A 244 1.54 3.33 -19.65
N GLY A 245 1.92 2.05 -19.51
CA GLY A 245 2.65 1.29 -20.52
C GLY A 245 4.17 1.46 -20.44
N PHE A 246 4.70 1.94 -19.30
CA PHE A 246 6.13 2.21 -19.11
C PHE A 246 6.99 0.93 -19.21
N LEU A 247 6.49 -0.25 -18.77
CA LEU A 247 7.15 -1.56 -18.88
C LEU A 247 6.33 -2.54 -19.71
#